data_7e583e1ef638d75df2bf71808acbf4bc
#
_entry.id   7e583e1ef638d75df2bf71808acbf4bc
#
_cell.length_a   1.000
_cell.length_b   1.000
_cell.length_c   1.000
_cell.angle_alpha   90.00
_cell.angle_beta   90.00
_cell.angle_gamma   90.00
#
_symmetry.space_group_name_H-M   'P 1'
#
loop_
_entity.id
_entity.type
_entity.pdbx_description
1 polymer ?
#
loop_
_entity_poly.entity_id
_entity_poly.type
_entity_poly.pdbx_seq_one_letter_code
_entity_poly.pdbx_strand_id
1 'polypeptide(L)'
;MFGATILVPILVMGFFKDATGEELTSGLTVSVTLFCAGAGTLIFHLCTKLQVPAFLGSSFAFLGGFYTIANFNTGMYATMSVNDKAAYVCGGVVVAGLVYLVMAAIIKLVGIAKVMRFLPPVVTGPMIVCIGLSLAPVAISNSAVNWPLALAAILTVIVFNIWGRGMLKLIPILM
;
A
#
# COMPACT_ATOMS: atom_id res chain seq x y z
N MET A 1 -4.26 1.28 -10.41
CA MET A 1 -4.18 2.01 -9.12
C MET A 1 -5.47 1.85 -8.28
N PHE A 2 -6.66 1.98 -8.86
CA PHE A 2 -7.93 1.85 -8.13
C PHE A 2 -8.08 0.53 -7.35
N GLY A 3 -7.79 -0.62 -7.98
CA GLY A 3 -7.84 -1.93 -7.32
C GLY A 3 -6.93 -2.03 -6.10
N ALA A 4 -5.71 -1.50 -6.16
CA ALA A 4 -4.80 -1.48 -5.01
C ALA A 4 -5.33 -0.60 -3.87
N THR A 5 -6.01 0.51 -4.19
CA THR A 5 -6.58 1.41 -3.19
C THR A 5 -7.73 0.77 -2.41
N ILE A 6 -8.46 -0.16 -3.03
CA ILE A 6 -9.52 -0.94 -2.37
C ILE A 6 -8.94 -2.14 -1.62
N LEU A 7 -7.97 -2.83 -2.22
CA LEU A 7 -7.42 -4.07 -1.68
C LEU A 7 -6.65 -3.85 -0.37
N VAL A 8 -5.85 -2.79 -0.29
CA VAL A 8 -5.05 -2.50 0.91
C VAL A 8 -5.89 -2.33 2.17
N PRO A 9 -6.95 -1.50 2.22
CA PRO A 9 -7.79 -1.41 3.42
C PRO A 9 -8.51 -2.70 3.74
N ILE A 10 -8.93 -3.50 2.75
CA ILE A 10 -9.53 -4.82 2.99
C ILE A 10 -8.54 -5.75 3.69
N LEU A 11 -7.28 -5.81 3.21
CA LEU A 11 -6.24 -6.62 3.83
C LEU A 11 -5.91 -6.14 5.25
N VAL A 12 -5.83 -4.83 5.47
CA VAL A 12 -5.59 -4.25 6.80
C VAL A 12 -6.71 -4.63 7.77
N MET A 13 -7.98 -4.47 7.35
CA MET A 13 -9.13 -4.90 8.17
C MET A 13 -9.06 -6.39 8.49
N GLY A 14 -8.65 -7.23 7.53
CA GLY A 14 -8.42 -8.66 7.72
C GLY A 14 -7.36 -8.94 8.78
N PHE A 15 -6.21 -8.28 8.74
CA PHE A 15 -5.13 -8.47 9.72
C PHE A 15 -5.57 -8.15 11.15
N PHE A 16 -6.35 -7.09 11.35
CA PHE A 16 -6.86 -6.76 12.67
C PHE A 16 -7.92 -7.74 13.14
N LYS A 17 -8.82 -8.18 12.26
CA LYS A 17 -9.83 -9.21 12.57
C LYS A 17 -9.18 -10.54 12.93
N ASP A 18 -8.18 -11.00 12.16
CA ASP A 18 -7.48 -12.27 12.42
C ASP A 18 -6.68 -12.24 13.72
N ALA A 19 -6.07 -11.09 14.06
CA ALA A 19 -5.23 -10.93 15.22
C ALA A 19 -6.00 -10.78 16.53
N THR A 20 -7.18 -10.17 16.52
CA THR A 20 -7.95 -9.79 17.72
C THR A 20 -9.32 -10.42 17.81
N GLY A 21 -9.85 -10.98 16.71
CA GLY A 21 -11.22 -11.48 16.61
C GLY A 21 -12.30 -10.38 16.54
N GLU A 22 -11.90 -9.11 16.65
CA GLU A 22 -12.81 -7.96 16.57
C GLU A 22 -12.69 -7.24 15.23
N GLU A 23 -13.82 -6.75 14.71
CA GLU A 23 -13.82 -5.96 13.49
C GLU A 23 -13.49 -4.50 13.78
N LEU A 24 -12.68 -3.89 12.91
CA LEU A 24 -12.43 -2.45 12.91
C LEU A 24 -13.75 -1.72 12.61
N THR A 25 -14.31 -1.07 13.63
CA THR A 25 -15.59 -0.34 13.53
C THR A 25 -15.42 1.13 13.19
N SER A 26 -14.23 1.69 13.38
CA SER A 26 -13.98 3.12 13.15
C SER A 26 -12.67 3.39 12.43
N GLY A 27 -12.72 4.36 11.52
CA GLY A 27 -11.54 5.02 10.92
C GLY A 27 -11.04 4.39 9.63
N LEU A 28 -10.53 3.17 9.63
CA LEU A 28 -9.92 2.51 8.47
C LEU A 28 -10.90 1.66 7.65
N THR A 29 -12.01 2.26 7.23
CA THR A 29 -12.93 1.60 6.29
C THR A 29 -12.51 1.86 4.84
N VAL A 30 -12.93 0.98 3.92
CA VAL A 30 -12.68 1.14 2.48
C VAL A 30 -13.19 2.49 1.98
N SER A 31 -14.39 2.90 2.44
CA SER A 31 -15.01 4.17 2.04
C SER A 31 -14.20 5.39 2.48
N VAL A 32 -13.73 5.41 3.72
CA VAL A 32 -12.90 6.51 4.24
C VAL A 32 -11.56 6.55 3.51
N THR A 33 -10.94 5.40 3.27
CA THR A 33 -9.65 5.32 2.55
C THR A 33 -9.79 5.81 1.11
N LEU A 34 -10.86 5.46 0.40
CA LEU A 34 -11.15 5.96 -0.95
C LEU A 34 -11.39 7.46 -0.98
N PHE A 35 -12.15 7.98 -0.01
CA PHE A 35 -12.40 9.40 0.11
C PHE A 35 -11.10 10.18 0.35
N CYS A 36 -10.27 9.72 1.28
CA CYS A 36 -8.96 10.32 1.57
C CYS A 36 -8.00 10.24 0.38
N ALA A 37 -7.99 9.12 -0.36
CA ALA A 37 -7.19 8.97 -1.58
C ALA A 37 -7.64 9.96 -2.67
N GLY A 38 -8.94 10.15 -2.84
CA GLY A 38 -9.51 11.13 -3.76
C GLY A 38 -9.14 12.57 -3.36
N ALA A 39 -9.35 12.94 -2.10
CA ALA A 39 -8.98 14.26 -1.57
C ALA A 39 -7.48 14.51 -1.69
N GLY A 40 -6.64 13.54 -1.33
CA GLY A 40 -5.18 13.63 -1.47
C GLY A 40 -4.76 13.80 -2.92
N THR A 41 -5.40 13.09 -3.85
CA THR A 41 -5.14 13.24 -5.29
C THR A 41 -5.51 14.64 -5.78
N LEU A 42 -6.63 15.21 -5.35
CA LEU A 42 -7.03 16.58 -5.71
C LEU A 42 -6.02 17.61 -5.19
N ILE A 43 -5.62 17.50 -3.92
CA ILE A 43 -4.60 18.38 -3.34
C ILE A 43 -3.28 18.27 -4.12
N PHE A 44 -2.87 17.04 -4.48
CA PHE A 44 -1.67 16.81 -5.28
C PHE A 44 -1.77 17.51 -6.65
N HIS A 45 -2.91 17.40 -7.35
CA HIS A 45 -3.12 18.05 -8.64
C HIS A 45 -3.08 19.58 -8.52
N LEU A 46 -3.65 20.15 -7.46
CA LEU A 46 -3.56 21.58 -7.18
C LEU A 46 -2.11 22.01 -6.95
N CYS A 47 -1.34 21.28 -6.14
CA CYS A 47 0.07 21.58 -5.86
C CYS A 47 0.95 21.45 -7.10
N THR A 48 0.67 20.48 -7.98
CA THR A 48 1.44 20.25 -9.22
C THR A 48 0.92 21.05 -10.42
N LYS A 49 -0.07 21.96 -10.21
CA LYS A 49 -0.69 22.75 -11.29
C LYS A 49 -1.19 21.89 -12.45
N LEU A 50 -1.71 20.70 -12.17
CA LEU A 50 -2.20 19.72 -13.16
C LEU A 50 -1.14 19.25 -14.18
N GLN A 51 0.15 19.45 -13.88
CA GLN A 51 1.23 19.05 -14.80
C GLN A 51 1.59 17.56 -14.70
N VAL A 52 1.23 16.89 -13.60
CA VAL A 52 1.54 15.48 -13.37
C VAL A 52 0.25 14.68 -13.23
N PRO A 53 -0.13 13.89 -14.23
CA PRO A 53 -1.32 13.03 -14.16
C PRO A 53 -1.01 11.80 -13.31
N ALA A 54 -1.07 11.92 -11.98
CA ALA A 54 -0.87 10.83 -11.05
C ALA A 54 -2.06 10.70 -10.10
N PHE A 55 -2.45 9.46 -9.80
CA PHE A 55 -3.43 9.12 -8.79
C PHE A 55 -2.69 8.65 -7.53
N LEU A 56 -3.01 9.24 -6.39
CA LEU A 56 -2.49 8.83 -5.10
C LEU A 56 -3.42 7.77 -4.50
N GLY A 57 -2.88 6.61 -4.20
CA GLY A 57 -3.60 5.50 -3.61
C GLY A 57 -2.85 4.87 -2.45
N SER A 58 -3.46 3.86 -1.84
CA SER A 58 -2.87 3.10 -0.74
C SER A 58 -1.61 2.37 -1.21
N SER A 59 -0.60 2.31 -0.33
CA SER A 59 0.67 1.65 -0.62
C SER A 59 0.76 0.30 0.07
N PHE A 60 1.13 -0.74 -0.67
CA PHE A 60 1.41 -2.08 -0.14
C PHE A 60 2.62 -2.10 0.81
N ALA A 61 3.53 -1.13 0.71
CA ALA A 61 4.72 -1.07 1.55
C ALA A 61 4.39 -0.91 3.04
N PHE A 62 3.24 -0.31 3.38
CA PHE A 62 2.81 -0.13 4.77
C PHE A 62 2.11 -1.36 5.36
N LEU A 63 1.71 -2.36 4.55
CA LEU A 63 1.01 -3.55 5.04
C LEU A 63 1.82 -4.30 6.10
N GLY A 64 3.14 -4.39 5.94
CA GLY A 64 4.01 -5.01 6.94
C GLY A 64 3.93 -4.33 8.32
N GLY A 65 3.87 -2.99 8.33
CA GLY A 65 3.69 -2.22 9.57
C GLY A 65 2.32 -2.48 10.23
N PHE A 66 1.26 -2.49 9.45
CA PHE A 66 -0.09 -2.82 9.94
C PHE A 66 -0.16 -4.23 10.51
N TYR A 67 0.40 -5.22 9.80
CA TYR A 67 0.45 -6.61 10.25
C TYR A 67 1.21 -6.75 11.56
N THR A 68 2.38 -6.11 11.68
CA THR A 68 3.20 -6.17 12.89
C THR A 68 2.45 -5.61 14.09
N ILE A 69 1.83 -4.43 13.97
CA ILE A 69 1.10 -3.81 15.08
C ILE A 69 -0.18 -4.57 15.43
N ALA A 70 -0.89 -5.10 14.43
CA ALA A 70 -2.08 -5.93 14.68
C ALA A 70 -1.74 -7.14 15.57
N ASN A 71 -0.59 -7.80 15.31
CA ASN A 71 -0.13 -8.97 16.05
C ASN A 71 0.72 -8.64 17.28
N PHE A 72 0.96 -7.37 17.57
CA PHE A 72 1.82 -6.98 18.68
C PHE A 72 1.02 -6.98 19.99
N ASN A 73 1.24 -8.02 20.82
CA ASN A 73 0.50 -8.27 22.06
C ASN A 73 1.40 -8.18 23.32
N THR A 74 2.47 -7.36 23.27
CA THR A 74 3.39 -7.17 24.39
C THR A 74 3.34 -5.74 24.93
N GLY A 75 3.50 -5.58 26.23
CA GLY A 75 3.54 -4.29 26.90
C GLY A 75 2.22 -3.52 26.81
N MET A 76 2.30 -2.22 26.53
CA MET A 76 1.17 -1.31 26.45
C MET A 76 0.13 -1.72 25.39
N TYR A 77 0.55 -2.40 24.32
CA TYR A 77 -0.32 -2.79 23.20
C TYR A 77 -1.22 -3.99 23.52
N ALA A 78 -0.92 -4.76 24.59
CA ALA A 78 -1.74 -5.91 24.99
C ALA A 78 -3.13 -5.50 25.51
N THR A 79 -3.26 -4.31 26.08
CA THR A 79 -4.48 -3.79 26.70
C THR A 79 -5.23 -2.80 25.79
N MET A 80 -4.67 -2.49 24.63
CA MET A 80 -5.28 -1.53 23.69
C MET A 80 -6.41 -2.17 22.90
N SER A 81 -7.47 -1.39 22.69
CA SER A 81 -8.54 -1.76 21.76
C SER A 81 -8.03 -1.81 20.31
N VAL A 82 -8.71 -2.57 19.47
CA VAL A 82 -8.39 -2.69 18.03
C VAL A 82 -8.36 -1.33 17.34
N ASN A 83 -9.31 -0.47 17.69
CA ASN A 83 -9.41 0.88 17.13
C ASN A 83 -8.23 1.77 17.55
N ASP A 84 -7.75 1.63 18.79
CA ASP A 84 -6.57 2.37 19.26
C ASP A 84 -5.30 1.91 18.55
N LYS A 85 -5.10 0.60 18.41
CA LYS A 85 -3.98 0.04 17.62
C LYS A 85 -3.99 0.58 16.19
N ALA A 86 -5.15 0.60 15.54
CA ALA A 86 -5.30 1.15 14.20
C ALA A 86 -4.97 2.65 14.15
N ALA A 87 -5.38 3.44 15.14
CA ALA A 87 -5.05 4.85 15.24
C ALA A 87 -3.54 5.08 15.39
N TYR A 88 -2.85 4.27 16.19
CA TYR A 88 -1.39 4.34 16.34
C TYR A 88 -0.65 4.08 15.01
N VAL A 89 -1.09 3.06 14.26
CA VAL A 89 -0.47 2.78 12.95
C VAL A 89 -0.72 3.92 11.97
N CYS A 90 -1.93 4.49 11.97
CA CYS A 90 -2.23 5.67 11.16
C CYS A 90 -1.35 6.86 11.55
N GLY A 91 -1.09 7.06 12.84
CA GLY A 91 -0.11 8.04 13.32
C GLY A 91 1.30 7.79 12.75
N GLY A 92 1.73 6.52 12.71
CA GLY A 92 3.00 6.13 12.07
C GLY A 92 3.05 6.47 10.57
N VAL A 93 1.94 6.29 9.85
CA VAL A 93 1.84 6.69 8.43
C VAL A 93 1.93 8.21 8.26
N VAL A 94 1.36 9.00 9.18
CA VAL A 94 1.50 10.47 9.18
C VAL A 94 2.95 10.87 9.38
N VAL A 95 3.66 10.23 10.32
CA VAL A 95 5.10 10.49 10.55
C VAL A 95 5.90 10.14 9.29
N ALA A 96 5.62 9.02 8.63
CA ALA A 96 6.24 8.69 7.34
C ALA A 96 5.98 9.77 6.28
N GLY A 97 4.76 10.33 6.23
CA GLY A 97 4.43 11.47 5.38
C GLY A 97 5.31 12.70 5.65
N LEU A 98 5.59 13.00 6.92
CA LEU A 98 6.50 14.08 7.29
C LEU A 98 7.94 13.83 6.82
N VAL A 99 8.40 12.57 6.85
CA VAL A 99 9.72 12.19 6.31
C VAL A 99 9.81 12.50 4.81
N TYR A 100 8.72 12.29 4.05
CA TYR A 100 8.69 12.67 2.63
C TYR A 100 8.81 14.18 2.42
N LEU A 101 8.25 15.02 3.31
CA LEU A 101 8.44 16.47 3.25
C LEU A 101 9.90 16.86 3.48
N VAL A 102 10.57 16.23 4.45
CA VAL A 102 11.99 16.42 4.71
C VAL A 102 12.82 16.00 3.49
N MET A 103 12.51 14.85 2.89
CA MET A 103 13.18 14.41 1.66
C MET A 103 12.96 15.37 0.49
N ALA A 104 11.76 15.91 0.33
CA ALA A 104 11.47 16.91 -0.70
C ALA A 104 12.27 18.19 -0.49
N ALA A 105 12.42 18.65 0.77
CA ALA A 105 13.26 19.79 1.12
C ALA A 105 14.74 19.53 0.79
N ILE A 106 15.25 18.35 1.12
CA ILE A 106 16.62 17.93 0.80
C ILE A 106 16.84 17.92 -0.72
N ILE A 107 15.91 17.35 -1.49
CA ILE A 107 15.99 17.33 -2.97
C ILE A 107 16.00 18.74 -3.54
N LYS A 108 15.22 19.66 -2.97
CA LYS A 108 15.19 21.07 -3.40
C LYS A 108 16.51 21.79 -3.14
N LEU A 109 17.19 21.50 -2.02
CA LEU A 109 18.46 22.15 -1.63
C LEU A 109 19.67 21.53 -2.34
N VAL A 110 19.72 20.21 -2.45
CA VAL A 110 20.89 19.44 -2.90
C VAL A 110 20.83 19.10 -4.39
N GLY A 111 19.62 19.05 -4.94
CA GLY A 111 19.37 18.68 -6.33
C GLY A 111 19.16 17.16 -6.51
N ILE A 112 18.34 16.80 -7.50
CA ILE A 112 17.94 15.43 -7.80
C ILE A 112 19.15 14.54 -8.13
N ALA A 113 20.14 15.06 -8.90
CA ALA A 113 21.29 14.27 -9.36
C ALA A 113 22.14 13.72 -8.19
N LYS A 114 22.33 14.50 -7.12
CA LYS A 114 23.10 14.07 -5.95
C LYS A 114 22.32 13.08 -5.10
N VAL A 115 21.01 13.28 -4.94
CA VAL A 115 20.13 12.35 -4.18
C VAL A 115 20.04 11.01 -4.90
N MET A 116 19.89 10.98 -6.23
CA MET A 116 19.87 9.75 -7.03
C MET A 116 21.22 9.01 -6.99
N ARG A 117 22.33 9.71 -6.79
CA ARG A 117 23.64 9.07 -6.58
C ARG A 117 23.71 8.35 -5.22
N PHE A 118 23.01 8.87 -4.23
CA PHE A 118 22.95 8.27 -2.89
C PHE A 118 21.97 7.08 -2.82
N LEU A 119 20.94 7.07 -3.68
CA LEU A 119 19.95 5.98 -3.83
C LEU A 119 20.13 5.26 -5.18
N PRO A 120 21.22 4.50 -5.37
CA PRO A 120 21.46 3.82 -6.63
C PRO A 120 20.44 2.68 -6.86
N PRO A 121 20.18 2.29 -8.11
CA PRO A 121 19.29 1.18 -8.46
C PRO A 121 19.64 -0.15 -7.77
N VAL A 122 20.90 -0.35 -7.41
CA VAL A 122 21.36 -1.52 -6.65
C VAL A 122 20.71 -1.62 -5.27
N VAL A 123 20.30 -0.50 -4.66
CA VAL A 123 19.60 -0.49 -3.37
C VAL A 123 18.10 -0.61 -3.57
N THR A 124 17.53 0.10 -4.55
CA THR A 124 16.08 0.11 -4.79
C THR A 124 15.57 -1.22 -5.33
N GLY A 125 16.36 -1.93 -6.14
CA GLY A 125 16.02 -3.25 -6.67
C GLY A 125 15.73 -4.28 -5.56
N PRO A 126 16.69 -4.57 -4.68
CA PRO A 126 16.47 -5.48 -3.54
C PRO A 126 15.32 -5.06 -2.62
N MET A 127 15.11 -3.75 -2.39
CA MET A 127 13.98 -3.27 -1.57
C MET A 127 12.63 -3.65 -2.19
N ILE A 128 12.47 -3.52 -3.51
CA ILE A 128 11.25 -3.92 -4.21
C ILE A 128 11.03 -5.44 -4.08
N VAL A 129 12.10 -6.24 -4.23
CA VAL A 129 12.05 -7.69 -4.06
C VAL A 129 11.63 -8.05 -2.63
N CYS A 130 12.20 -7.41 -1.62
CA CYS A 130 11.84 -7.64 -0.22
C CYS A 130 10.36 -7.32 0.06
N ILE A 131 9.83 -6.22 -0.49
CA ILE A 131 8.40 -5.89 -0.39
C ILE A 131 7.55 -6.99 -1.04
N GLY A 132 7.92 -7.45 -2.24
CA GLY A 132 7.20 -8.53 -2.92
C GLY A 132 7.21 -9.84 -2.12
N LEU A 133 8.36 -10.22 -1.57
CA LEU A 133 8.51 -11.42 -0.74
C LEU A 133 7.72 -11.31 0.58
N SER A 134 7.64 -10.13 1.18
CA SER A 134 6.83 -9.90 2.39
C SER A 134 5.33 -10.12 2.15
N LEU A 135 4.86 -9.86 0.93
CA LEU A 135 3.46 -10.03 0.54
C LEU A 135 3.14 -11.44 0.02
N ALA A 136 4.16 -12.24 -0.30
CA ALA A 136 3.98 -13.59 -0.83
C ALA A 136 3.15 -14.50 0.08
N PRO A 137 3.34 -14.55 1.41
CA PRO A 137 2.50 -15.37 2.30
C PRO A 137 1.01 -15.00 2.21
N VAL A 138 0.68 -13.70 2.13
CA VAL A 138 -0.70 -13.22 1.99
C VAL A 138 -1.29 -13.68 0.66
N ALA A 139 -0.54 -13.58 -0.44
CA ALA A 139 -0.97 -14.05 -1.75
C ALA A 139 -1.22 -15.56 -1.75
N ILE A 140 -0.33 -16.35 -1.13
CA ILE A 140 -0.47 -17.80 -1.01
C ILE A 140 -1.71 -18.18 -0.20
N SER A 141 -1.92 -17.54 0.97
CA SER A 141 -3.07 -17.82 1.82
C SER A 141 -4.39 -17.52 1.12
N ASN A 142 -4.48 -16.40 0.39
CA ASN A 142 -5.65 -16.06 -0.39
C ASN A 142 -5.87 -17.01 -1.58
N SER A 143 -4.79 -17.47 -2.23
CA SER A 143 -4.86 -18.45 -3.32
C SER A 143 -5.29 -19.85 -2.85
N ALA A 144 -4.96 -20.22 -1.62
CA ALA A 144 -5.27 -21.51 -1.03
C ALA A 144 -6.79 -21.77 -0.92
N VAL A 145 -7.60 -20.73 -0.87
CA VAL A 145 -9.06 -20.83 -0.84
C VAL A 145 -9.61 -21.45 -2.13
N ASN A 146 -9.02 -21.10 -3.28
CA ASN A 146 -9.44 -21.61 -4.58
C ASN A 146 -8.30 -21.57 -5.61
N TRP A 147 -7.46 -22.61 -5.64
CA TRP A 147 -6.33 -22.73 -6.55
C TRP A 147 -6.67 -22.65 -8.05
N PRO A 148 -7.74 -23.27 -8.55
CA PRO A 148 -8.11 -23.13 -9.96
C PRO A 148 -8.38 -21.68 -10.37
N LEU A 149 -9.06 -20.92 -9.50
CA LEU A 149 -9.36 -19.51 -9.76
C LEU A 149 -8.09 -18.66 -9.73
N ALA A 150 -7.20 -18.91 -8.79
CA ALA A 150 -5.91 -18.22 -8.69
C ALA A 150 -5.03 -18.47 -9.93
N LEU A 151 -4.97 -19.71 -10.43
CA LEU A 151 -4.25 -20.05 -11.66
C LEU A 151 -4.87 -19.38 -12.89
N ALA A 152 -6.21 -19.36 -12.99
CA ALA A 152 -6.91 -18.68 -14.07
C ALA A 152 -6.60 -17.17 -14.07
N ALA A 153 -6.57 -16.53 -12.90
CA ALA A 153 -6.21 -15.12 -12.76
C ALA A 153 -4.76 -14.87 -13.22
N ILE A 154 -3.81 -15.68 -12.78
CA ILE A 154 -2.40 -15.56 -13.19
C ILE A 154 -2.25 -15.73 -14.71
N LEU A 155 -2.89 -16.76 -15.30
CA LEU A 155 -2.86 -16.98 -16.74
C LEU A 155 -3.44 -15.78 -17.49
N THR A 156 -4.56 -15.25 -17.02
CA THR A 156 -5.19 -14.05 -17.60
C THR A 156 -4.22 -12.88 -17.60
N VAL A 157 -3.57 -12.60 -16.46
CA VAL A 157 -2.58 -11.52 -16.36
C VAL A 157 -1.41 -11.73 -17.33
N ILE A 158 -0.89 -12.95 -17.44
CA ILE A 158 0.21 -13.29 -18.36
C ILE A 158 -0.21 -13.08 -19.82
N VAL A 159 -1.36 -13.61 -20.22
CA VAL A 159 -1.87 -13.50 -21.60
C VAL A 159 -2.05 -12.02 -21.99
N PHE A 160 -2.71 -11.23 -21.15
CA PHE A 160 -2.90 -9.80 -21.45
C PHE A 160 -1.61 -8.99 -21.40
N ASN A 161 -0.62 -9.41 -20.60
CA ASN A 161 0.67 -8.74 -20.54
C ASN A 161 1.51 -9.00 -21.82
N ILE A 162 1.43 -10.24 -22.37
CA ILE A 162 2.19 -10.63 -23.58
C ILE A 162 1.48 -10.14 -24.85
N TRP A 163 0.17 -10.38 -24.97
CA TRP A 163 -0.60 -10.09 -26.18
C TRP A 163 -1.38 -8.78 -26.14
N GLY A 164 -1.58 -8.19 -24.96
CA GLY A 164 -2.29 -6.92 -24.82
C GLY A 164 -1.54 -5.77 -25.49
N ARG A 165 -2.26 -4.95 -26.26
CA ARG A 165 -1.77 -3.71 -26.87
C ARG A 165 -2.52 -2.50 -26.32
N GLY A 166 -1.81 -1.41 -26.06
CA GLY A 166 -2.41 -0.17 -25.57
C GLY A 166 -3.08 -0.32 -24.20
N MET A 167 -4.32 0.10 -24.07
CA MET A 167 -5.08 0.06 -22.81
C MET A 167 -5.39 -1.37 -22.31
N LEU A 168 -5.46 -2.37 -23.21
CA LEU A 168 -5.71 -3.76 -22.83
C LEU A 168 -4.64 -4.33 -21.90
N LYS A 169 -3.43 -3.80 -21.92
CA LYS A 169 -2.32 -4.19 -21.03
C LYS A 169 -2.55 -3.75 -19.57
N LEU A 170 -3.42 -2.80 -19.34
CA LEU A 170 -3.74 -2.27 -18.00
C LEU A 170 -4.96 -2.96 -17.37
N ILE A 171 -5.79 -3.64 -18.17
CA ILE A 171 -7.04 -4.28 -17.72
C ILE A 171 -6.78 -5.37 -16.65
N PRO A 172 -5.76 -6.25 -16.76
CA PRO A 172 -5.54 -7.32 -15.79
C PRO A 172 -5.25 -6.81 -14.37
N ILE A 173 -4.81 -5.55 -14.23
CA ILE A 173 -4.54 -4.93 -12.91
C ILE A 173 -5.86 -4.46 -12.27
N LEU A 174 -6.94 -4.33 -13.06
CA LEU A 174 -8.25 -3.87 -12.61
C LEU A 174 -9.23 -5.03 -12.33
N MET A 175 -8.98 -6.22 -12.87
CA MET A 175 -9.75 -7.44 -12.64
C MET A 175 -9.18 -8.25 -11.49
#